data_13e93f09a782e0bd68607dd8006d1b35
#
_entry.id   13e93f09a782e0bd68607dd8006d1b35
#
_cell.length_a   1.000
_cell.length_b   1.000
_cell.length_c   1.000
_cell.angle_alpha   90.00
_cell.angle_beta   90.00
_cell.angle_gamma   90.00
#
_symmetry.space_group_name_H-M   'P 1'
#
loop_
_entity.id
_entity.type
_entity.pdbx_description
1 polymer ?
#
loop_
_entity_poly.entity_id
_entity_poly.type
_entity_poly.pdbx_seq_one_letter_code
_entity_poly.pdbx_strand_id
1 'polypeptide(L)'
;MTPPLFLFGTLRHTPLFKAVLGDISHLTINPAVLPGFSVLSVAEGPFPMIQSDATAQAEGLCIVGLSDEDYAKLDYYEGAFGYSLKPVQLFDGTKAQVYFPPPATWTAQGKWNFDQWAAEWGQISILSANEVMQYRGIKTADEIAQMFPMIRARASSTVNATRSKHGVRTLPGHVEVTNKRRPYAQYFALDEFDLRHTKFNGSMSDTVTRAVFRAPDAALVLPYDPHTDRVLLVEQIRFGPFARGDQTLRQVE
;
A
#
# COMPACT_ATOMS: atom_id res chain seq x y z
N MET A 1 4.93 28.56 -12.73
CA MET A 1 3.98 27.42 -12.79
C MET A 1 4.80 26.15 -12.71
N THR A 2 4.41 25.23 -11.86
CA THR A 2 5.00 23.90 -11.80
C THR A 2 4.77 23.17 -13.12
N PRO A 3 5.73 22.34 -13.59
CA PRO A 3 5.56 21.60 -14.83
C PRO A 3 4.42 20.59 -14.71
N PRO A 4 3.75 20.22 -15.82
CA PRO A 4 2.81 19.10 -15.84
C PRO A 4 3.48 17.78 -15.45
N LEU A 5 2.71 16.86 -14.87
CA LEU A 5 3.15 15.50 -14.53
C LEU A 5 2.46 14.47 -15.42
N PHE A 6 3.23 13.55 -16.01
CA PHE A 6 2.67 12.42 -16.74
C PHE A 6 2.66 11.17 -15.87
N LEU A 7 1.49 10.59 -15.69
CA LEU A 7 1.26 9.38 -14.92
C LEU A 7 1.04 8.19 -15.89
N PHE A 8 1.92 7.19 -15.83
CA PHE A 8 1.81 5.95 -16.63
C PHE A 8 1.35 4.74 -15.81
N GLY A 9 1.56 4.78 -14.50
CA GLY A 9 1.46 3.64 -13.58
C GLY A 9 0.23 3.65 -12.69
N THR A 10 0.42 3.20 -11.45
CA THR A 10 -0.63 2.99 -10.45
C THR A 10 -1.38 4.27 -10.06
N LEU A 11 -0.71 5.41 -10.07
CA LEU A 11 -1.33 6.72 -9.77
C LEU A 11 -2.33 7.20 -10.84
N ARG A 12 -2.45 6.52 -12.01
CA ARG A 12 -3.59 6.71 -12.93
C ARG A 12 -4.92 6.32 -12.27
N HIS A 13 -4.90 5.49 -11.22
CA HIS A 13 -6.08 5.14 -10.46
C HIS A 13 -6.52 6.31 -9.60
N THR A 14 -7.55 7.03 -10.03
CA THR A 14 -8.01 8.27 -9.38
C THR A 14 -8.23 8.14 -7.86
N PRO A 15 -8.82 7.04 -7.32
CA PRO A 15 -8.94 6.89 -5.88
C PRO A 15 -7.59 6.81 -5.15
N LEU A 16 -6.58 6.17 -5.74
CA LEU A 16 -5.22 6.13 -5.19
C LEU A 16 -4.56 7.50 -5.25
N PHE A 17 -4.68 8.20 -6.37
CA PHE A 17 -4.16 9.55 -6.55
C PHE A 17 -4.75 10.53 -5.51
N LYS A 18 -6.06 10.42 -5.24
CA LYS A 18 -6.73 11.16 -4.15
C LYS A 18 -6.22 10.75 -2.76
N ALA A 19 -5.92 9.48 -2.52
CA ALA A 19 -5.37 9.05 -1.24
C ALA A 19 -3.99 9.67 -0.96
N VAL A 20 -3.20 9.93 -2.00
CA VAL A 20 -1.88 10.60 -1.88
C VAL A 20 -2.02 12.12 -1.75
N LEU A 21 -2.79 12.77 -2.61
CA LEU A 21 -2.85 14.23 -2.69
C LEU A 21 -3.91 14.87 -1.78
N GLY A 22 -5.01 14.16 -1.51
CA GLY A 22 -6.20 14.71 -0.91
C GLY A 22 -7.16 15.26 -1.96
N ASP A 23 -7.52 16.55 -1.87
CA ASP A 23 -8.36 17.21 -2.86
C ASP A 23 -7.60 17.44 -4.18
N ILE A 24 -8.18 16.96 -5.27
CA ILE A 24 -7.66 17.11 -6.64
C ILE A 24 -8.60 17.91 -7.55
N SER A 25 -9.62 18.57 -7.01
CA SER A 25 -10.63 19.31 -7.78
C SER A 25 -10.05 20.49 -8.56
N HIS A 26 -8.91 21.01 -8.12
CA HIS A 26 -8.17 22.10 -8.76
C HIS A 26 -7.30 21.65 -9.94
N LEU A 27 -7.13 20.34 -10.12
CA LEU A 27 -6.26 19.78 -11.16
C LEU A 27 -7.01 19.55 -12.47
N THR A 28 -6.34 19.78 -13.59
CA THR A 28 -6.78 19.35 -14.92
C THR A 28 -6.10 18.01 -15.25
N ILE A 29 -6.91 17.00 -15.54
CA ILE A 29 -6.47 15.62 -15.80
C ILE A 29 -6.89 15.24 -17.22
N ASN A 30 -5.92 15.07 -18.11
CA ASN A 30 -6.18 14.74 -19.52
C ASN A 30 -5.50 13.42 -19.91
N PRO A 31 -6.11 12.59 -20.75
CA PRO A 31 -5.41 11.51 -21.43
C PRO A 31 -4.20 12.04 -22.20
N ALA A 32 -3.08 11.31 -22.15
CA ALA A 32 -1.87 11.70 -22.82
C ALA A 32 -1.04 10.48 -23.23
N VAL A 33 -0.11 10.66 -24.16
CA VAL A 33 0.76 9.61 -24.68
C VAL A 33 2.22 10.07 -24.59
N LEU A 34 3.09 9.23 -24.09
CA LEU A 34 4.52 9.42 -24.07
C LEU A 34 5.17 8.50 -25.12
N PRO A 35 5.67 9.04 -26.25
CA PRO A 35 6.34 8.23 -27.28
C PRO A 35 7.72 7.76 -26.84
N GLY A 36 8.17 6.63 -27.40
CA GLY A 36 9.51 6.09 -27.15
C GLY A 36 9.64 5.33 -25.82
N PHE A 37 8.51 4.96 -25.20
CA PHE A 37 8.51 4.22 -23.93
C PHE A 37 7.44 3.14 -23.91
N SER A 38 7.77 2.02 -23.22
CA SER A 38 6.83 0.96 -22.87
C SER A 38 6.59 0.90 -21.36
N VAL A 39 5.38 0.49 -20.96
CA VAL A 39 5.01 0.26 -19.56
C VAL A 39 4.93 -1.24 -19.32
N LEU A 40 5.74 -1.73 -18.39
CA LEU A 40 5.94 -3.15 -18.14
C LEU A 40 5.61 -3.50 -16.69
N SER A 41 5.08 -4.70 -16.49
CA SER A 41 4.97 -5.32 -15.17
C SER A 41 6.37 -5.69 -14.65
N VAL A 42 6.54 -5.74 -13.34
CA VAL A 42 7.79 -6.16 -12.70
C VAL A 42 7.63 -7.44 -11.90
N ALA A 43 8.70 -8.20 -11.73
CA ALA A 43 8.72 -9.45 -10.96
C ALA A 43 8.57 -9.20 -9.45
N GLU A 44 9.04 -8.06 -8.97
CA GLU A 44 9.20 -7.74 -7.57
C GLU A 44 7.89 -7.28 -6.90
N GLY A 45 6.84 -6.98 -7.70
CA GLY A 45 5.59 -6.57 -7.10
C GLY A 45 4.49 -6.13 -8.06
N PRO A 46 3.32 -5.80 -7.53
CA PRO A 46 2.15 -5.40 -8.32
C PRO A 46 2.20 -3.91 -8.70
N PHE A 47 3.24 -3.50 -9.40
CA PHE A 47 3.40 -2.14 -9.89
C PHE A 47 4.15 -2.16 -11.23
N PRO A 48 4.01 -1.14 -12.09
CA PRO A 48 4.71 -1.08 -13.35
C PRO A 48 6.03 -0.35 -13.24
N MET A 49 6.89 -0.61 -14.20
CA MET A 49 8.01 0.25 -14.57
C MET A 49 7.82 0.84 -15.97
N ILE A 50 8.49 1.95 -16.24
CA ILE A 50 8.59 2.53 -17.57
C ILE A 50 10.00 2.34 -18.10
N GLN A 51 10.12 1.92 -19.37
CA GLN A 51 11.39 1.63 -20.03
C GLN A 51 11.44 2.25 -21.41
N SER A 52 12.59 2.75 -21.81
CA SER A 52 12.80 3.27 -23.18
C SER A 52 12.60 2.17 -24.22
N ASP A 53 11.75 2.46 -25.22
CA ASP A 53 11.45 1.58 -26.33
C ASP A 53 11.01 2.46 -27.52
N ALA A 54 11.92 2.66 -28.48
CA ALA A 54 11.72 3.58 -29.60
C ALA A 54 10.50 3.25 -30.47
N THR A 55 10.00 2.01 -30.38
CA THR A 55 8.84 1.54 -31.17
C THR A 55 7.52 1.59 -30.41
N ALA A 56 7.56 1.88 -29.11
CA ALA A 56 6.40 1.86 -28.23
C ALA A 56 5.89 3.28 -27.88
N GLN A 57 4.68 3.29 -27.34
CA GLN A 57 4.05 4.47 -26.79
C GLN A 57 3.39 4.11 -25.44
N ALA A 58 3.71 4.88 -24.40
CA ALA A 58 3.10 4.72 -23.08
C ALA A 58 1.84 5.58 -22.99
N GLU A 59 0.68 4.94 -22.83
CA GLU A 59 -0.58 5.64 -22.53
C GLU A 59 -0.62 6.03 -21.05
N GLY A 60 -1.15 7.23 -20.76
CA GLY A 60 -1.20 7.75 -19.42
C GLY A 60 -2.12 8.95 -19.24
N LEU A 61 -1.89 9.69 -18.18
CA LEU A 61 -2.60 10.92 -17.85
C LEU A 61 -1.60 12.07 -17.70
N CYS A 62 -1.89 13.21 -18.30
CA CYS A 62 -1.17 14.45 -18.06
C CYS A 62 -1.94 15.27 -17.01
N ILE A 63 -1.27 15.58 -15.91
CA ILE A 63 -1.83 16.33 -14.78
C ILE A 63 -1.27 17.74 -14.81
N VAL A 64 -2.16 18.74 -14.86
CA VAL A 64 -1.82 20.16 -14.90
C VAL A 64 -2.40 20.86 -13.67
N GLY A 65 -1.67 21.81 -13.12
CA GLY A 65 -2.11 22.61 -11.98
C GLY A 65 -1.62 22.10 -10.61
N LEU A 66 -0.69 21.12 -10.60
CA LEU A 66 -0.04 20.69 -9.36
C LEU A 66 0.69 21.86 -8.70
N SER A 67 0.54 22.00 -7.40
CA SER A 67 1.31 22.91 -6.56
C SER A 67 2.65 22.29 -6.11
N ASP A 68 3.53 23.11 -5.54
CA ASP A 68 4.76 22.59 -4.93
C ASP A 68 4.47 21.61 -3.77
N GLU A 69 3.37 21.84 -3.04
CA GLU A 69 2.91 20.93 -1.98
C GLU A 69 2.41 19.60 -2.54
N ASP A 70 1.73 19.60 -3.68
CA ASP A 70 1.31 18.36 -4.35
C ASP A 70 2.52 17.57 -4.81
N TYR A 71 3.53 18.21 -5.39
CA TYR A 71 4.79 17.56 -5.73
C TYR A 71 5.50 17.02 -4.49
N ALA A 72 5.54 17.76 -3.38
CA ALA A 72 6.14 17.27 -2.14
C ALA A 72 5.43 16.03 -1.57
N LYS A 73 4.10 15.91 -1.75
CA LYS A 73 3.34 14.70 -1.39
C LYS A 73 3.67 13.53 -2.30
N LEU A 74 3.74 13.77 -3.61
CA LEU A 74 4.10 12.76 -4.60
C LEU A 74 5.54 12.28 -4.41
N ASP A 75 6.49 13.19 -4.20
CA ASP A 75 7.89 12.86 -3.93
C ASP A 75 8.04 12.02 -2.66
N TYR A 76 7.27 12.33 -1.61
CA TYR A 76 7.25 11.52 -0.40
C TYR A 76 6.72 10.11 -0.66
N TYR A 77 5.64 9.98 -1.43
CA TYR A 77 5.03 8.68 -1.76
C TYR A 77 5.92 7.85 -2.69
N GLU A 78 6.37 8.44 -3.81
CA GLU A 78 7.21 7.77 -4.82
C GLU A 78 8.64 7.55 -4.33
N GLY A 79 9.16 8.45 -3.46
CA GLY A 79 10.49 8.36 -2.88
C GLY A 79 10.71 7.09 -2.06
N ALA A 80 9.67 6.57 -1.42
CA ALA A 80 9.71 5.28 -0.73
C ALA A 80 10.05 4.10 -1.68
N PHE A 81 9.87 4.28 -3.00
CA PHE A 81 10.20 3.30 -4.04
C PHE A 81 11.44 3.68 -4.85
N GLY A 82 12.11 4.77 -4.49
CA GLY A 82 13.34 5.25 -5.15
C GLY A 82 13.11 5.89 -6.52
N TYR A 83 11.88 6.24 -6.88
CA TYR A 83 11.60 6.90 -8.16
C TYR A 83 12.07 8.36 -8.14
N SER A 84 12.49 8.86 -9.31
CA SER A 84 12.93 10.24 -9.50
C SER A 84 12.29 10.89 -10.71
N LEU A 85 12.00 12.19 -10.62
CA LEU A 85 11.43 12.97 -11.70
C LEU A 85 12.46 13.23 -12.82
N LYS A 86 12.02 13.04 -14.07
CA LYS A 86 12.78 13.43 -15.26
C LYS A 86 11.88 14.14 -16.26
N PRO A 87 12.40 15.15 -16.99
CA PRO A 87 11.64 15.84 -18.01
C PRO A 87 11.46 14.95 -19.25
N VAL A 88 10.28 15.01 -19.84
CA VAL A 88 9.89 14.33 -21.07
C VAL A 88 9.08 15.25 -21.97
N GLN A 89 8.92 14.85 -23.24
CA GLN A 89 8.01 15.50 -24.17
C GLN A 89 6.91 14.52 -24.58
N LEU A 90 5.65 14.91 -24.37
CA LEU A 90 4.48 14.14 -24.75
C LEU A 90 4.23 14.23 -26.25
N PHE A 91 3.37 13.38 -26.78
CA PHE A 91 3.06 13.29 -28.21
C PHE A 91 2.52 14.62 -28.79
N ASP A 92 1.77 15.37 -28.00
CA ASP A 92 1.22 16.69 -28.37
C ASP A 92 2.23 17.86 -28.24
N GLY A 93 3.49 17.55 -27.88
CA GLY A 93 4.55 18.54 -27.68
C GLY A 93 4.62 19.10 -26.25
N THR A 94 3.69 18.75 -25.36
CA THR A 94 3.70 19.21 -23.96
C THR A 94 4.95 18.73 -23.24
N LYS A 95 5.66 19.64 -22.57
CA LYS A 95 6.77 19.29 -21.66
C LYS A 95 6.20 18.91 -20.30
N ALA A 96 6.49 17.68 -19.86
CA ALA A 96 6.00 17.14 -18.59
C ALA A 96 7.15 16.49 -17.80
N GLN A 97 6.89 16.20 -16.53
CA GLN A 97 7.75 15.38 -15.68
C GLN A 97 7.19 13.95 -15.59
N VAL A 98 8.05 12.96 -15.41
CA VAL A 98 7.68 11.55 -15.17
C VAL A 98 8.55 10.99 -14.06
N TYR A 99 7.98 10.20 -13.16
CA TYR A 99 8.73 9.41 -12.19
C TYR A 99 9.33 8.19 -12.87
N PHE A 100 10.67 8.12 -12.90
CA PHE A 100 11.42 6.97 -13.41
C PHE A 100 12.00 6.14 -12.26
N PRO A 101 11.97 4.80 -12.39
CA PRO A 101 12.63 3.92 -11.43
C PRO A 101 14.15 4.10 -11.48
N PRO A 102 14.87 3.74 -10.41
CA PRO A 102 16.32 3.60 -10.45
C PRO A 102 16.74 2.60 -11.54
N PRO A 103 17.89 2.81 -12.21
CA PRO A 103 18.37 1.87 -13.21
C PRO A 103 18.58 0.46 -12.62
N ALA A 104 18.18 -0.56 -13.37
CA ALA A 104 18.37 -1.99 -13.04
C ALA A 104 17.81 -2.45 -11.68
N THR A 105 16.84 -1.73 -11.12
CA THR A 105 16.22 -2.10 -9.85
C THR A 105 15.12 -3.12 -10.01
N TRP A 106 14.39 -3.08 -11.14
CA TRP A 106 13.23 -3.91 -11.38
C TRP A 106 13.42 -4.84 -12.58
N THR A 107 12.88 -6.05 -12.48
CA THR A 107 12.92 -7.07 -13.55
C THR A 107 11.61 -7.04 -14.35
N ALA A 108 11.66 -6.67 -15.61
CA ALA A 108 10.49 -6.63 -16.49
C ALA A 108 9.89 -8.02 -16.72
N GLN A 109 8.55 -8.15 -16.62
CA GLN A 109 7.78 -9.38 -16.78
C GLN A 109 6.72 -9.33 -17.90
N GLY A 110 6.78 -8.39 -18.80
CA GLY A 110 5.81 -8.25 -19.88
C GLY A 110 4.95 -7.00 -19.76
N LYS A 111 3.95 -6.88 -20.64
CA LYS A 111 3.14 -5.67 -20.73
C LYS A 111 2.29 -5.47 -19.50
N TRP A 112 2.28 -4.24 -18.96
CA TRP A 112 1.42 -3.84 -17.86
C TRP A 112 -0.06 -3.75 -18.28
N ASN A 113 -0.95 -4.29 -17.45
CA ASN A 113 -2.39 -4.16 -17.59
C ASN A 113 -2.96 -3.37 -16.40
N PHE A 114 -3.33 -2.13 -16.66
CA PHE A 114 -3.84 -1.23 -15.63
C PHE A 114 -5.18 -1.68 -15.05
N ASP A 115 -6.13 -2.14 -15.88
CA ASP A 115 -7.47 -2.51 -15.44
C ASP A 115 -7.43 -3.76 -14.56
N GLN A 116 -6.62 -4.75 -14.95
CA GLN A 116 -6.38 -5.93 -14.12
C GLN A 116 -5.76 -5.54 -12.78
N TRP A 117 -4.74 -4.70 -12.79
CA TRP A 117 -4.11 -4.21 -11.56
C TRP A 117 -5.11 -3.45 -10.68
N ALA A 118 -5.92 -2.57 -11.24
CA ALA A 118 -6.92 -1.79 -10.50
C ALA A 118 -7.95 -2.69 -9.81
N ALA A 119 -8.38 -3.77 -10.49
CA ALA A 119 -9.33 -4.74 -9.94
C ALA A 119 -8.72 -5.57 -8.79
N GLU A 120 -7.47 -6.00 -8.93
CA GLU A 120 -6.81 -6.89 -7.96
C GLU A 120 -6.18 -6.12 -6.79
N TRP A 121 -5.51 -5.01 -7.07
CA TRP A 121 -4.63 -4.30 -6.13
C TRP A 121 -5.07 -2.88 -5.79
N GLY A 122 -6.02 -2.31 -6.54
CA GLY A 122 -6.42 -0.91 -6.36
C GLY A 122 -6.83 -0.59 -4.92
N GLN A 123 -7.70 -1.40 -4.31
CA GLN A 123 -8.16 -1.17 -2.94
C GLN A 123 -7.04 -1.35 -1.90
N ILE A 124 -6.18 -2.33 -2.08
CA ILE A 124 -5.01 -2.55 -1.21
C ILE A 124 -4.08 -1.34 -1.29
N SER A 125 -3.84 -0.84 -2.51
CA SER A 125 -2.97 0.32 -2.74
C SER A 125 -3.53 1.61 -2.13
N ILE A 126 -4.86 1.83 -2.20
CA ILE A 126 -5.52 2.98 -1.55
C ILE A 126 -5.32 2.92 -0.03
N LEU A 127 -5.57 1.77 0.60
CA LEU A 127 -5.41 1.60 2.04
C LEU A 127 -3.94 1.77 2.46
N SER A 128 -3.01 1.26 1.65
CA SER A 128 -1.58 1.42 1.88
C SER A 128 -1.15 2.89 1.77
N ALA A 129 -1.60 3.60 0.74
CA ALA A 129 -1.32 5.02 0.56
C ALA A 129 -1.88 5.87 1.70
N ASN A 130 -3.10 5.60 2.16
CA ASN A 130 -3.66 6.28 3.32
C ASN A 130 -2.81 6.09 4.58
N GLU A 131 -2.27 4.87 4.80
CA GLU A 131 -1.36 4.62 5.93
C GLU A 131 -0.02 5.34 5.75
N VAL A 132 0.58 5.29 4.55
CA VAL A 132 1.84 5.99 4.23
C VAL A 132 1.71 7.49 4.47
N MET A 133 0.66 8.11 3.95
CA MET A 133 0.48 9.56 4.03
C MET A 133 0.20 10.07 5.45
N GLN A 134 -0.27 9.22 6.38
CA GLN A 134 -0.36 9.55 7.80
C GLN A 134 1.00 9.77 8.46
N TYR A 135 2.07 9.22 7.89
CA TYR A 135 3.43 9.37 8.42
C TYR A 135 4.21 10.53 7.79
N ARG A 136 3.63 11.23 6.82
CA ARG A 136 4.29 12.39 6.21
C ARG A 136 4.57 13.47 7.25
N GLY A 137 5.83 13.92 7.31
CA GLY A 137 6.32 14.84 8.35
C GLY A 137 6.68 14.18 9.68
N ILE A 138 6.45 12.85 9.82
CA ILE A 138 6.81 12.06 11.01
C ILE A 138 7.94 11.08 10.69
N LYS A 139 7.87 10.44 9.53
CA LYS A 139 8.84 9.44 9.06
C LYS A 139 9.41 9.85 7.70
N THR A 140 10.65 9.45 7.46
CA THR A 140 11.30 9.63 6.16
C THR A 140 10.77 8.63 5.13
N ALA A 141 11.01 8.88 3.83
CA ALA A 141 10.67 7.95 2.75
C ALA A 141 11.39 6.61 2.92
N ASP A 142 12.64 6.60 3.40
CA ASP A 142 13.41 5.37 3.64
C ASP A 142 12.80 4.52 4.77
N GLU A 143 12.34 5.15 5.86
CA GLU A 143 11.63 4.45 6.93
C GLU A 143 10.32 3.85 6.42
N ILE A 144 9.61 4.57 5.54
CA ILE A 144 8.40 4.05 4.89
C ILE A 144 8.74 2.89 3.98
N ALA A 145 9.80 2.95 3.20
CA ALA A 145 10.24 1.83 2.34
C ALA A 145 10.45 0.55 3.15
N GLN A 146 11.10 0.64 4.32
CA GLN A 146 11.29 -0.50 5.22
C GLN A 146 9.98 -1.04 5.80
N MET A 147 9.02 -0.15 6.08
CA MET A 147 7.71 -0.53 6.65
C MET A 147 6.71 -0.98 5.59
N PHE A 148 6.91 -0.65 4.33
CA PHE A 148 5.90 -0.79 3.26
C PHE A 148 5.40 -2.24 3.08
N PRO A 149 6.23 -3.30 3.17
CA PRO A 149 5.74 -4.68 3.10
C PRO A 149 4.66 -4.96 4.15
N MET A 150 4.83 -4.46 5.38
CA MET A 150 3.87 -4.66 6.47
C MET A 150 2.65 -3.73 6.36
N ILE A 151 2.81 -2.51 5.83
CA ILE A 151 1.70 -1.61 5.49
C ILE A 151 0.80 -2.31 4.46
N ARG A 152 1.39 -2.85 3.39
CA ARG A 152 0.65 -3.58 2.34
C ARG A 152 -0.01 -4.85 2.87
N ALA A 153 0.66 -5.61 3.73
CA ALA A 153 0.10 -6.80 4.35
C ALA A 153 -1.12 -6.48 5.23
N ARG A 154 -1.06 -5.40 6.04
CA ARG A 154 -2.22 -4.93 6.83
C ARG A 154 -3.37 -4.45 5.94
N ALA A 155 -3.06 -3.76 4.84
CA ALA A 155 -4.07 -3.34 3.87
C ALA A 155 -4.76 -4.55 3.21
N SER A 156 -3.99 -5.57 2.80
CA SER A 156 -4.50 -6.83 2.26
C SER A 156 -5.41 -7.56 3.26
N SER A 157 -4.97 -7.70 4.52
CA SER A 157 -5.78 -8.27 5.60
C SER A 157 -7.11 -7.53 5.79
N THR A 158 -7.09 -6.19 5.70
CA THR A 158 -8.31 -5.38 5.78
C THR A 158 -9.26 -5.67 4.60
N VAL A 159 -8.74 -5.79 3.38
CA VAL A 159 -9.55 -6.14 2.20
C VAL A 159 -10.13 -7.55 2.34
N ASN A 160 -9.33 -8.52 2.81
CA ASN A 160 -9.79 -9.88 3.04
C ASN A 160 -10.90 -9.93 4.10
N ALA A 161 -10.78 -9.16 5.18
CA ALA A 161 -11.79 -9.09 6.23
C ALA A 161 -13.15 -8.60 5.71
N THR A 162 -13.19 -7.69 4.73
CA THR A 162 -14.45 -7.23 4.13
C THR A 162 -15.14 -8.31 3.29
N ARG A 163 -14.39 -9.28 2.80
CA ARG A 163 -14.90 -10.43 2.01
C ARG A 163 -15.33 -11.60 2.90
N SER A 164 -14.86 -11.62 4.14
CA SER A 164 -15.14 -12.70 5.10
C SER A 164 -16.51 -12.50 5.74
N LYS A 165 -17.37 -13.54 5.66
CA LYS A 165 -18.67 -13.57 6.33
C LYS A 165 -18.63 -14.45 7.59
N HIS A 166 -17.50 -14.49 8.28
CA HIS A 166 -17.35 -15.33 9.47
C HIS A 166 -17.81 -14.59 10.72
N GLY A 167 -18.90 -15.05 11.30
CA GLY A 167 -19.42 -14.60 12.59
C GLY A 167 -20.46 -15.55 13.12
N VAL A 168 -20.45 -15.80 14.44
CA VAL A 168 -21.44 -16.64 15.12
C VAL A 168 -22.83 -16.02 15.12
N ARG A 169 -22.90 -14.68 14.99
CA ARG A 169 -24.15 -13.90 14.87
C ARG A 169 -23.91 -12.71 13.96
N THR A 170 -24.77 -12.53 12.97
CA THR A 170 -24.96 -11.26 12.29
C THR A 170 -25.88 -10.40 13.15
N LEU A 171 -25.37 -9.91 14.27
CA LEU A 171 -26.09 -8.86 14.98
C LEU A 171 -25.88 -7.57 14.18
N PRO A 172 -26.95 -6.80 13.88
CA PRO A 172 -26.79 -5.44 13.41
C PRO A 172 -26.23 -4.61 14.57
N GLY A 173 -24.92 -4.75 14.78
CA GLY A 173 -24.19 -3.99 15.78
C GLY A 173 -23.72 -2.69 15.14
N HIS A 174 -24.16 -1.57 15.68
CA HIS A 174 -23.59 -0.28 15.33
C HIS A 174 -22.38 -0.02 16.24
N VAL A 175 -21.24 0.29 15.62
CA VAL A 175 -20.03 0.76 16.30
C VAL A 175 -19.75 2.17 15.82
N GLU A 176 -19.74 3.12 16.74
CA GLU A 176 -19.38 4.51 16.49
C GLU A 176 -17.97 4.75 17.00
N VAL A 177 -17.04 4.99 16.09
CA VAL A 177 -15.65 5.34 16.41
C VAL A 177 -15.55 6.86 16.51
N THR A 178 -15.27 7.36 17.71
CA THR A 178 -15.14 8.80 17.98
C THR A 178 -13.71 9.29 17.83
N ASN A 179 -12.72 8.41 18.06
CA ASN A 179 -11.31 8.73 17.88
C ASN A 179 -10.52 7.47 17.52
N LYS A 180 -9.48 7.65 16.72
CA LYS A 180 -8.52 6.58 16.37
C LYS A 180 -7.13 7.14 16.40
N ARG A 181 -6.20 6.45 17.06
CA ARG A 181 -4.77 6.76 17.10
C ARG A 181 -3.95 5.51 16.96
N ARG A 182 -2.72 5.65 16.48
CA ARG A 182 -1.77 4.55 16.30
C ARG A 182 -0.47 4.87 17.04
N PRO A 183 -0.36 4.54 18.32
CA PRO A 183 0.82 4.84 19.14
C PRO A 183 2.06 4.07 18.72
N TYR A 184 1.92 2.92 18.05
CA TYR A 184 3.04 2.13 17.54
C TYR A 184 2.76 1.57 16.15
N ALA A 185 3.76 1.65 15.26
CA ALA A 185 3.75 1.00 13.96
C ALA A 185 5.17 0.71 13.48
N GLN A 186 5.46 -0.56 13.34
CA GLN A 186 6.65 -1.14 12.71
C GLN A 186 6.22 -2.42 11.99
N TYR A 187 6.82 -3.55 12.31
CA TYR A 187 6.36 -4.86 11.82
C TYR A 187 4.90 -5.11 12.20
N PHE A 188 4.56 -4.94 13.48
CA PHE A 188 3.18 -4.89 13.95
C PHE A 188 2.71 -3.46 14.13
N ALA A 189 1.40 -3.27 14.28
CA ALA A 189 0.83 -2.00 14.67
C ALA A 189 -0.05 -2.18 15.92
N LEU A 190 -0.12 -1.13 16.75
CA LEU A 190 -1.08 -1.02 17.85
C LEU A 190 -2.02 0.14 17.50
N ASP A 191 -3.29 -0.17 17.26
CA ASP A 191 -4.34 0.83 17.06
C ASP A 191 -5.13 0.98 18.36
N GLU A 192 -5.40 2.22 18.78
CA GLU A 192 -6.32 2.54 19.86
C GLU A 192 -7.55 3.25 19.30
N PHE A 193 -8.71 2.82 19.79
CA PHE A 193 -10.01 3.36 19.41
C PHE A 193 -10.76 3.83 20.65
N ASP A 194 -11.26 5.06 20.60
CA ASP A 194 -12.32 5.48 21.49
C ASP A 194 -13.64 5.27 20.74
N LEU A 195 -14.49 4.40 21.24
CA LEU A 195 -15.67 3.93 20.53
C LEU A 195 -16.86 3.67 21.47
N ARG A 196 -18.06 3.68 20.89
CA ARG A 196 -19.30 3.24 21.50
C ARG A 196 -19.88 2.10 20.67
N HIS A 197 -20.58 1.18 21.28
CA HIS A 197 -21.21 0.07 20.57
C HIS A 197 -22.63 -0.18 21.11
N THR A 198 -23.46 -0.81 20.29
CA THR A 198 -24.80 -1.24 20.71
C THR A 198 -24.70 -2.36 21.73
N LYS A 199 -25.35 -2.20 22.90
CA LYS A 199 -25.50 -3.23 23.92
C LYS A 199 -26.63 -4.21 23.57
N PHE A 200 -26.70 -5.35 24.22
CA PHE A 200 -27.74 -6.35 23.99
C PHE A 200 -29.18 -5.85 24.23
N ASN A 201 -29.34 -4.82 25.07
CA ASN A 201 -30.64 -4.16 25.30
C ASN A 201 -31.00 -3.10 24.23
N GLY A 202 -30.17 -2.95 23.19
CA GLY A 202 -30.38 -1.99 22.11
C GLY A 202 -29.86 -0.56 22.39
N SER A 203 -29.46 -0.24 23.62
CA SER A 203 -28.88 1.08 23.93
C SER A 203 -27.39 1.16 23.52
N MET A 204 -26.89 2.37 23.32
CA MET A 204 -25.45 2.58 23.12
C MET A 204 -24.68 2.46 24.46
N SER A 205 -23.46 1.94 24.39
CA SER A 205 -22.55 1.94 25.54
C SER A 205 -22.05 3.35 25.85
N ASP A 206 -21.45 3.53 27.01
CA ASP A 206 -20.54 4.63 27.27
C ASP A 206 -19.32 4.51 26.32
N THR A 207 -18.55 5.60 26.16
CA THR A 207 -17.32 5.56 25.42
C THR A 207 -16.32 4.64 26.11
N VAL A 208 -15.79 3.68 25.38
CA VAL A 208 -14.75 2.77 25.84
C VAL A 208 -13.51 2.90 24.96
N THR A 209 -12.33 2.87 25.57
CA THR A 209 -11.06 2.81 24.84
C THR A 209 -10.64 1.36 24.67
N ARG A 210 -10.26 0.99 23.45
CA ARG A 210 -9.75 -0.36 23.12
C ARG A 210 -8.46 -0.25 22.34
N ALA A 211 -7.42 -0.92 22.83
CA ALA A 211 -6.20 -1.15 22.10
C ALA A 211 -6.30 -2.48 21.33
N VAL A 212 -5.95 -2.43 20.06
CA VAL A 212 -6.00 -3.57 19.14
C VAL A 212 -4.62 -3.81 18.56
N PHE A 213 -4.06 -4.98 18.83
CA PHE A 213 -2.85 -5.43 18.17
C PHE A 213 -3.16 -5.87 16.74
N ARG A 214 -2.56 -5.20 15.77
CA ARG A 214 -2.76 -5.48 14.35
C ARG A 214 -1.55 -6.18 13.77
N ALA A 215 -1.70 -7.47 13.55
CA ALA A 215 -0.83 -8.27 12.71
C ALA A 215 -1.46 -8.43 11.31
N PRO A 216 -0.69 -8.68 10.26
CA PRO A 216 -1.20 -9.21 9.00
C PRO A 216 -1.71 -10.64 9.17
N ASP A 217 -2.45 -11.12 8.18
CA ASP A 217 -2.82 -12.53 8.10
C ASP A 217 -1.54 -13.39 8.05
N ALA A 218 -1.59 -14.57 8.67
CA ALA A 218 -0.51 -15.55 8.66
C ALA A 218 -0.94 -16.79 7.88
N ALA A 219 -0.02 -17.33 7.08
CA ALA A 219 -0.18 -18.62 6.44
C ALA A 219 0.74 -19.63 7.15
N LEU A 220 0.17 -20.75 7.56
CA LEU A 220 0.92 -21.87 8.15
C LEU A 220 1.02 -22.98 7.12
N VAL A 221 2.23 -23.50 6.95
CA VAL A 221 2.51 -24.64 6.07
C VAL A 221 3.21 -25.72 6.88
N LEU A 222 2.68 -26.93 6.85
CA LEU A 222 3.34 -28.12 7.39
C LEU A 222 3.83 -28.96 6.19
N PRO A 223 5.11 -28.89 5.82
CA PRO A 223 5.66 -29.71 4.75
C PRO A 223 5.64 -31.19 5.18
N TYR A 224 5.04 -32.04 4.35
CA TYR A 224 4.90 -33.46 4.59
C TYR A 224 5.52 -34.27 3.45
N ASP A 225 6.39 -35.22 3.81
CA ASP A 225 6.93 -36.19 2.87
C ASP A 225 6.15 -37.53 2.94
N PRO A 226 5.34 -37.84 1.93
CA PRO A 226 4.54 -39.06 1.92
C PRO A 226 5.36 -40.35 1.73
N HIS A 227 6.63 -40.26 1.27
CA HIS A 227 7.46 -41.42 1.08
C HIS A 227 8.06 -41.93 2.39
N THR A 228 8.39 -41.02 3.27
CA THR A 228 8.99 -41.35 4.60
C THR A 228 8.05 -41.19 5.77
N ASP A 229 6.80 -40.74 5.52
CA ASP A 229 5.78 -40.42 6.51
C ASP A 229 6.30 -39.45 7.59
N ARG A 230 6.91 -38.35 7.14
CA ARG A 230 7.55 -37.36 8.02
C ARG A 230 7.11 -35.96 7.67
N VAL A 231 7.13 -35.11 8.70
CA VAL A 231 6.95 -33.65 8.57
C VAL A 231 8.28 -32.93 8.83
N LEU A 232 8.47 -31.81 8.12
CA LEU A 232 9.59 -30.92 8.40
C LEU A 232 9.15 -29.90 9.45
N LEU A 233 9.87 -29.85 10.56
CA LEU A 233 9.74 -28.83 11.59
C LEU A 233 11.04 -28.02 11.67
N VAL A 234 10.92 -26.78 12.09
CA VAL A 234 12.05 -25.88 12.31
C VAL A 234 12.19 -25.57 13.80
N GLU A 235 13.42 -25.53 14.29
CA GLU A 235 13.73 -25.04 15.62
C GLU A 235 14.23 -23.60 15.52
N GLN A 236 13.56 -22.68 16.22
CA GLN A 236 13.95 -21.26 16.17
C GLN A 236 13.76 -20.57 17.52
N ILE A 237 14.48 -19.46 17.71
CA ILE A 237 14.31 -18.58 18.86
C ILE A 237 13.01 -17.79 18.70
N ARG A 238 12.19 -17.77 19.74
CA ARG A 238 10.97 -16.97 19.81
C ARG A 238 11.10 -15.84 20.83
N PHE A 239 10.90 -14.61 20.39
CA PHE A 239 11.03 -13.42 21.24
C PHE A 239 9.83 -13.20 22.17
N GLY A 240 8.68 -13.82 21.93
CA GLY A 240 7.57 -13.82 22.87
C GLY A 240 7.92 -14.48 24.21
N PRO A 241 8.43 -15.72 24.22
CA PRO A 241 8.99 -16.35 25.42
C PRO A 241 10.09 -15.53 26.07
N PHE A 242 11.02 -14.98 25.28
CA PHE A 242 12.07 -14.09 25.79
C PHE A 242 11.50 -12.88 26.56
N ALA A 243 10.55 -12.16 25.96
CA ALA A 243 9.94 -10.99 26.58
C ALA A 243 9.14 -11.32 27.86
N ARG A 244 8.66 -12.56 27.98
CA ARG A 244 7.97 -13.07 29.17
C ARG A 244 8.94 -13.54 30.26
N GLY A 245 10.22 -13.70 29.95
CA GLY A 245 11.26 -14.19 30.87
C GLY A 245 11.40 -15.71 30.92
N ASP A 246 10.94 -16.41 29.88
CA ASP A 246 11.06 -17.88 29.82
C ASP A 246 12.54 -18.29 29.70
N GLN A 247 12.91 -19.38 30.32
CA GLN A 247 14.27 -19.95 30.25
C GLN A 247 14.50 -20.67 28.91
N THR A 248 13.46 -21.24 28.32
CA THR A 248 13.51 -21.98 27.07
C THR A 248 13.06 -21.06 25.93
N LEU A 249 14.04 -20.53 25.16
CA LEU A 249 13.79 -19.57 24.10
C LEU A 249 13.54 -20.21 22.71
N ARG A 250 14.06 -21.46 22.54
CA ARG A 250 13.91 -22.19 21.27
C ARG A 250 12.64 -23.02 21.31
N GLN A 251 11.87 -22.94 20.23
CA GLN A 251 10.63 -23.69 20.02
C GLN A 251 10.69 -24.42 18.69
N VAL A 252 10.05 -25.58 18.63
CA VAL A 252 9.90 -26.39 17.41
C VAL A 252 8.55 -26.09 16.82
N GLU A 253 8.54 -25.78 15.52
CA GLU A 253 7.35 -25.37 14.76
C GLU A 253 7.30 -26.02 13.38
#